data_48262443ee97339377a0702adb4a5faa
#
_entry.id   48262443ee97339377a0702adb4a5faa
#
_cell.length_a   1.000
_cell.length_b   1.000
_cell.length_c   1.000
_cell.angle_alpha   90.00
_cell.angle_beta   90.00
_cell.angle_gamma   90.00
#
_symmetry.space_group_name_H-M   'P 1'
#
loop_
_entity.id
_entity.type
_entity.pdbx_description
1 polymer ?
#
loop_
_entity_poly.entity_id
_entity_poly.type
_entity_poly.pdbx_seq_one_letter_code
_entity_poly.pdbx_strand_id
1 'polypeptide(L)'
;LEDAGQIYLGSYEGWYCVRDECYYTEGELVDGKAPTGAEVEWRAKEPSYFFKLSDWGDKLIELYEKEDILGPKSRKNEVLSFLKMEELRDLSISRTSFKWGLQVPGDPDHVVYVWVDALTNYLTAIGFPNGDWESTWGGATHVVGKDILRFHAIYWPAMLMAAGLPVPKKIYAHGWWTKDGQKISKSLGNVVI
;
A
#
# COMPACT_ATOMS: atom_id res chain seq x y z
N LEU A 1 -9.91 7.20 10.59
CA LEU A 1 -10.31 5.92 9.99
C LEU A 1 -11.08 5.05 10.98
N GLU A 2 -10.62 4.94 12.22
CA GLU A 2 -11.29 4.18 13.28
C GLU A 2 -12.65 4.79 13.59
N ASP A 3 -12.73 6.09 13.89
CA ASP A 3 -13.98 6.82 14.16
C ASP A 3 -14.97 6.75 12.98
N ALA A 4 -14.48 6.57 11.77
CA ALA A 4 -15.29 6.36 10.58
C ALA A 4 -15.74 4.89 10.38
N GLY A 5 -15.40 4.00 11.31
CA GLY A 5 -15.74 2.57 11.26
C GLY A 5 -15.07 1.82 10.10
N GLN A 6 -13.94 2.35 9.59
CA GLN A 6 -13.21 1.77 8.47
C GLN A 6 -12.10 0.81 8.91
N ILE A 7 -11.90 0.66 10.23
CA ILE A 7 -10.93 -0.27 10.82
C ILE A 7 -11.67 -1.21 11.77
N TYR A 8 -11.27 -2.47 11.78
CA TYR A 8 -11.78 -3.48 12.73
C TYR A 8 -10.67 -4.46 13.12
N LEU A 9 -10.78 -5.05 14.29
CA LEU A 9 -9.92 -6.14 14.75
C LEU A 9 -10.46 -7.47 14.20
N GLY A 10 -9.62 -8.22 13.54
CA GLY A 10 -9.92 -9.54 13.00
C GLY A 10 -8.76 -10.51 13.20
N SER A 11 -8.84 -11.66 12.56
CA SER A 11 -7.74 -12.61 12.52
C SER A 11 -7.40 -12.93 11.06
N TYR A 12 -6.12 -13.05 10.78
CA TYR A 12 -5.62 -13.43 9.46
C TYR A 12 -4.89 -14.77 9.53
N GLU A 13 -5.10 -15.59 8.52
CA GLU A 13 -4.30 -16.80 8.28
C GLU A 13 -3.89 -16.83 6.81
N GLY A 14 -2.68 -17.26 6.53
CA GLY A 14 -2.19 -17.31 5.15
C GLY A 14 -0.69 -17.54 5.04
N TRP A 15 -0.21 -17.56 3.81
CA TRP A 15 1.20 -17.71 3.48
C TRP A 15 1.94 -16.39 3.67
N TYR A 16 2.72 -16.27 4.72
CA TYR A 16 3.49 -15.06 5.04
C TYR A 16 4.91 -15.14 4.45
N CYS A 17 5.31 -14.09 3.76
CA CYS A 17 6.68 -13.90 3.30
C CYS A 17 7.39 -12.89 4.21
N VAL A 18 8.38 -13.35 4.96
CA VAL A 18 9.17 -12.50 5.87
C VAL A 18 9.95 -11.44 5.09
N ARG A 19 10.49 -11.80 3.92
CA ARG A 19 11.29 -10.87 3.10
C ARG A 19 10.46 -9.75 2.50
N ASP A 20 9.24 -10.06 2.08
CA ASP A 20 8.34 -9.12 1.41
C ASP A 20 7.39 -8.44 2.41
N GLU A 21 7.43 -8.88 3.70
CA GLU A 21 6.60 -8.40 4.82
C GLU A 21 5.10 -8.42 4.51
N CYS A 22 4.64 -9.39 3.71
CA CYS A 22 3.24 -9.49 3.33
C CYS A 22 2.73 -10.93 3.30
N TYR A 23 1.40 -11.05 3.33
CA TYR A 23 0.72 -12.32 3.14
C TYR A 23 0.34 -12.51 1.67
N TYR A 24 0.37 -13.77 1.26
CA TYR A 24 -0.07 -14.22 -0.05
C TYR A 24 -1.17 -15.27 0.09
N THR A 25 -2.09 -15.28 -0.83
CA THR A 25 -3.04 -16.39 -0.99
C THR A 25 -2.36 -17.55 -1.69
N GLU A 26 -2.89 -18.75 -1.54
CA GLU A 26 -2.35 -19.94 -2.22
C GLU A 26 -2.29 -19.76 -3.75
N GLY A 27 -3.28 -19.07 -4.34
CA GLY A 27 -3.33 -18.78 -5.76
C GLY A 27 -2.31 -17.74 -6.26
N GLU A 28 -1.71 -16.97 -5.36
CA GLU A 28 -0.64 -16.02 -5.69
C GLU A 28 0.75 -16.65 -5.62
N LEU A 29 0.88 -17.85 -5.06
CA LEU A 29 2.17 -18.53 -4.97
C LEU A 29 2.58 -19.09 -6.33
N VAL A 30 3.86 -18.94 -6.64
CA VAL A 30 4.50 -19.52 -7.82
C VAL A 30 5.46 -20.62 -7.35
N ASP A 31 5.19 -21.86 -7.69
CA ASP A 31 5.96 -23.03 -7.25
C ASP A 31 6.11 -23.11 -5.71
N GLY A 32 5.05 -22.73 -4.96
CA GLY A 32 5.02 -22.74 -3.50
C GLY A 32 5.80 -21.60 -2.84
N LYS A 33 6.23 -20.58 -3.60
CA LYS A 33 6.96 -19.41 -3.13
C LYS A 33 6.20 -18.13 -3.44
N ALA A 34 6.56 -17.04 -2.77
CA ALA A 34 6.08 -15.71 -3.10
C ALA A 34 6.38 -15.36 -4.58
N PRO A 35 5.62 -14.49 -5.23
CA PRO A 35 5.88 -14.04 -6.61
C PRO A 35 7.27 -13.43 -6.81
N THR A 36 7.89 -12.97 -5.73
CA THR A 36 9.28 -12.46 -5.69
C THR A 36 10.32 -13.57 -5.63
N GLY A 37 9.90 -14.86 -5.57
CA GLY A 37 10.77 -16.02 -5.38
C GLY A 37 11.24 -16.26 -3.95
N ALA A 38 10.70 -15.51 -2.97
CA ALA A 38 11.02 -15.70 -1.56
C ALA A 38 10.24 -16.87 -0.96
N GLU A 39 10.82 -17.51 0.05
CA GLU A 39 10.14 -18.53 0.85
C GLU A 39 8.97 -17.94 1.62
N VAL A 40 7.91 -18.73 1.77
CA VAL A 40 6.72 -18.39 2.54
C VAL A 40 6.49 -19.44 3.62
N GLU A 41 5.88 -19.02 4.73
CA GLU A 41 5.48 -19.89 5.83
C GLU A 41 3.98 -19.72 6.09
N TRP A 42 3.28 -20.81 6.39
CA TRP A 42 1.89 -20.73 6.80
C TRP A 42 1.79 -20.19 8.22
N ARG A 43 1.09 -19.07 8.38
CA ARG A 43 0.79 -18.49 9.69
C ARG A 43 -0.71 -18.60 9.96
N ALA A 44 -1.05 -19.30 11.03
CA ALA A 44 -2.42 -19.51 11.46
C ALA A 44 -2.87 -18.40 12.42
N LYS A 45 -4.02 -17.80 12.15
CA LYS A 45 -4.81 -16.94 13.05
C LYS A 45 -4.02 -15.97 13.93
N GLU A 46 -3.23 -15.11 13.32
CA GLU A 46 -2.70 -13.95 14.05
C GLU A 46 -3.77 -12.85 14.12
N PRO A 47 -4.00 -12.23 15.29
CA PRO A 47 -4.87 -11.06 15.38
C PRO A 47 -4.25 -9.90 14.60
N SER A 48 -5.08 -9.15 13.88
CA SER A 48 -4.67 -7.97 13.14
C SER A 48 -5.81 -6.97 13.04
N TYR A 49 -5.48 -5.70 13.01
CA TYR A 49 -6.39 -4.68 12.56
C TYR A 49 -6.47 -4.68 11.04
N PHE A 50 -7.68 -4.52 10.52
CA PHE A 50 -7.97 -4.50 9.10
C PHE A 50 -8.58 -3.16 8.71
N PHE A 51 -8.11 -2.61 7.59
CA PHE A 51 -8.78 -1.55 6.87
C PHE A 51 -9.73 -2.15 5.85
N LYS A 52 -10.99 -1.71 5.83
CA LYS A 52 -12.04 -2.17 4.90
C LYS A 52 -11.77 -1.71 3.48
N LEU A 53 -10.67 -2.19 2.90
CA LEU A 53 -10.26 -1.83 1.54
C LEU A 53 -11.26 -2.32 0.50
N SER A 54 -11.94 -3.43 0.76
CA SER A 54 -12.99 -4.00 -0.11
C SER A 54 -14.11 -3.02 -0.42
N ASP A 55 -14.45 -2.11 0.49
CA ASP A 55 -15.52 -1.11 0.31
C ASP A 55 -15.14 -0.01 -0.71
N TRP A 56 -13.88 0.04 -1.17
CA TRP A 56 -13.34 1.16 -1.95
C TRP A 56 -13.05 0.83 -3.41
N GLY A 57 -13.24 -0.41 -3.87
CA GLY A 57 -12.94 -0.84 -5.23
C GLY A 57 -13.64 -0.01 -6.28
N ASP A 58 -14.97 0.10 -6.20
CA ASP A 58 -15.78 0.86 -7.16
C ASP A 58 -15.45 2.35 -7.15
N LYS A 59 -15.18 2.93 -5.98
CA LYS A 59 -14.80 4.34 -5.84
C LYS A 59 -13.44 4.64 -6.45
N LEU A 60 -12.49 3.70 -6.37
CA LEU A 60 -11.19 3.82 -7.02
C LEU A 60 -11.32 3.72 -8.54
N ILE A 61 -12.16 2.81 -9.05
CA ILE A 61 -12.45 2.72 -10.48
C ILE A 61 -13.03 4.04 -10.97
N GLU A 62 -14.07 4.54 -10.29
CA GLU A 62 -14.72 5.82 -10.62
C GLU A 62 -13.72 6.98 -10.62
N LEU A 63 -12.86 7.07 -9.60
CA LEU A 63 -11.80 8.06 -9.49
C LEU A 63 -10.89 8.06 -10.73
N TYR A 64 -10.37 6.88 -11.09
CA TYR A 64 -9.43 6.77 -12.20
C TYR A 64 -10.08 6.86 -13.58
N GLU A 65 -11.36 6.57 -13.73
CA GLU A 65 -12.07 6.78 -14.99
C GLU A 65 -12.37 8.25 -15.24
N LYS A 66 -12.74 9.00 -14.19
CA LYS A 66 -13.13 10.40 -14.30
C LYS A 66 -11.95 11.36 -14.29
N GLU A 67 -10.90 11.04 -13.53
CA GLU A 67 -9.79 11.94 -13.28
C GLU A 67 -8.49 11.46 -13.93
N ASP A 68 -7.69 12.40 -14.42
CA ASP A 68 -6.34 12.11 -14.95
C ASP A 68 -5.28 12.15 -13.84
N ILE A 69 -5.52 11.42 -12.75
CA ILE A 69 -4.62 11.37 -11.59
C ILE A 69 -3.48 10.39 -11.80
N LEU A 70 -3.73 9.26 -12.48
CA LEU A 70 -2.77 8.15 -12.56
C LEU A 70 -2.10 8.07 -13.94
N GLY A 71 -0.78 8.09 -13.94
CA GLY A 71 0.04 7.96 -15.13
C GLY A 71 1.28 7.08 -14.95
N PRO A 72 1.91 6.68 -16.06
CA PRO A 72 1.46 6.80 -17.45
C PRO A 72 0.24 5.92 -17.75
N LYS A 73 -0.35 6.06 -18.94
CA LYS A 73 -1.57 5.34 -19.35
C LYS A 73 -1.47 3.82 -19.18
N SER A 74 -0.30 3.24 -19.43
CA SER A 74 -0.08 1.80 -19.21
C SER A 74 -0.28 1.40 -17.74
N ARG A 75 0.15 2.22 -16.79
CA ARG A 75 -0.02 1.98 -15.35
C ARG A 75 -1.45 2.21 -14.89
N LYS A 76 -2.12 3.23 -15.44
CA LYS A 76 -3.56 3.43 -15.23
C LYS A 76 -4.35 2.21 -15.68
N ASN A 77 -4.07 1.69 -16.87
CA ASN A 77 -4.74 0.49 -17.38
C ASN A 77 -4.46 -0.75 -16.53
N GLU A 78 -3.23 -0.93 -16.04
CA GLU A 78 -2.85 -2.02 -15.13
C GLU A 78 -3.67 -1.99 -13.84
N VAL A 79 -3.77 -0.83 -13.20
CA VAL A 79 -4.54 -0.65 -11.96
C VAL A 79 -6.03 -0.86 -12.20
N LEU A 80 -6.60 -0.28 -13.26
CA LEU A 80 -8.01 -0.46 -13.61
C LEU A 80 -8.34 -1.92 -13.94
N SER A 81 -7.47 -2.63 -14.66
CA SER A 81 -7.65 -4.05 -14.94
C SER A 81 -7.64 -4.86 -13.66
N PHE A 82 -6.68 -4.60 -12.75
CA PHE A 82 -6.64 -5.27 -11.45
C PHE A 82 -7.92 -5.04 -10.65
N LEU A 83 -8.37 -3.78 -10.50
CA LEU A 83 -9.58 -3.44 -9.75
C LEU A 83 -10.87 -4.04 -10.34
N LYS A 84 -10.92 -4.25 -11.66
CA LYS A 84 -12.10 -4.83 -12.35
C LYS A 84 -12.09 -6.36 -12.37
N MET A 85 -10.93 -6.98 -12.30
CA MET A 85 -10.79 -8.44 -12.41
C MET A 85 -10.72 -9.13 -11.06
N GLU A 86 -10.23 -8.43 -10.04
CA GLU A 86 -10.04 -8.99 -8.69
C GLU A 86 -10.90 -8.23 -7.68
N GLU A 87 -11.63 -8.97 -6.85
CA GLU A 87 -12.31 -8.40 -5.69
C GLU A 87 -11.25 -8.00 -4.65
N LEU A 88 -11.24 -6.70 -4.29
CA LEU A 88 -10.36 -6.22 -3.25
C LEU A 88 -10.68 -6.88 -1.91
N ARG A 89 -9.65 -7.32 -1.21
CA ARG A 89 -9.75 -7.82 0.16
C ARG A 89 -9.33 -6.75 1.14
N ASP A 90 -9.86 -6.86 2.35
CA ASP A 90 -9.48 -5.97 3.44
C ASP A 90 -8.00 -6.07 3.75
N LEU A 91 -7.39 -4.93 4.00
CA LEU A 91 -5.95 -4.81 4.18
C LEU A 91 -5.60 -4.96 5.66
N SER A 92 -4.78 -5.96 5.99
CA SER A 92 -4.20 -6.09 7.33
C SER A 92 -3.18 -4.97 7.58
N ILE A 93 -3.46 -4.12 8.57
CA ILE A 93 -2.72 -2.88 8.85
C ILE A 93 -1.97 -2.89 10.18
N SER A 94 -1.88 -4.03 10.86
CA SER A 94 -1.07 -4.19 12.06
C SER A 94 -0.35 -5.53 12.12
N ARG A 95 0.64 -5.63 12.99
CA ARG A 95 1.43 -6.85 13.24
C ARG A 95 1.65 -7.01 14.73
N THR A 96 1.71 -8.27 15.19
CA THR A 96 2.05 -8.66 16.57
C THR A 96 3.39 -9.38 16.66
N SER A 97 3.96 -9.79 15.52
CA SER A 97 5.18 -10.60 15.43
C SER A 97 6.46 -9.86 15.83
N PHE A 98 6.42 -8.54 15.93
CA PHE A 98 7.53 -7.69 16.38
C PHE A 98 7.00 -6.48 17.16
N LYS A 99 7.88 -5.84 17.97
CA LYS A 99 7.49 -4.73 18.83
C LYS A 99 8.08 -3.37 18.40
N TRP A 100 8.93 -3.36 17.40
CA TRP A 100 9.52 -2.12 16.89
C TRP A 100 8.57 -1.47 15.89
N GLY A 101 8.28 -0.19 16.07
CA GLY A 101 7.43 0.62 15.20
C GLY A 101 6.40 1.44 15.97
N LEU A 102 5.47 2.06 15.24
CA LEU A 102 4.36 2.80 15.83
C LEU A 102 3.33 1.82 16.39
N GLN A 103 3.02 1.95 17.67
CA GLN A 103 1.97 1.14 18.29
C GLN A 103 0.58 1.60 17.83
N VAL A 104 -0.34 0.66 17.74
CA VAL A 104 -1.75 0.98 17.50
C VAL A 104 -2.28 1.73 18.73
N PRO A 105 -2.93 2.89 18.56
CA PRO A 105 -3.50 3.63 19.68
C PRO A 105 -4.48 2.77 20.48
N GLY A 106 -4.27 2.68 21.78
CA GLY A 106 -5.11 1.87 22.67
C GLY A 106 -4.80 0.36 22.70
N ASP A 107 -3.92 -0.13 21.85
CA ASP A 107 -3.52 -1.54 21.81
C ASP A 107 -2.01 -1.70 21.58
N PRO A 108 -1.20 -1.71 22.66
CA PRO A 108 0.27 -1.75 22.57
C PRO A 108 0.84 -3.09 22.10
N ASP A 109 0.03 -4.15 22.01
CA ASP A 109 0.46 -5.44 21.49
C ASP A 109 0.53 -5.46 19.96
N HIS A 110 -0.10 -4.48 19.32
CA HIS A 110 -0.08 -4.29 17.88
C HIS A 110 0.82 -3.14 17.44
N VAL A 111 1.60 -3.39 16.40
CA VAL A 111 2.43 -2.37 15.71
C VAL A 111 1.80 -2.08 14.36
N VAL A 112 1.70 -0.79 14.01
CA VAL A 112 1.17 -0.35 12.71
C VAL A 112 2.02 -0.91 11.58
N TYR A 113 1.37 -1.42 10.55
CA TYR A 113 2.02 -1.96 9.37
C TYR A 113 2.82 -0.87 8.63
N VAL A 114 4.04 -1.22 8.25
CA VAL A 114 5.04 -0.28 7.68
C VAL A 114 4.51 0.58 6.52
N TRP A 115 3.64 0.04 5.68
CA TRP A 115 3.09 0.83 4.58
C TRP A 115 2.04 1.85 5.00
N VAL A 116 1.32 1.63 6.10
CA VAL A 116 0.43 2.66 6.66
C VAL A 116 1.25 3.83 7.18
N ASP A 117 2.32 3.55 7.93
CA ASP A 117 3.28 4.55 8.40
C ASP A 117 3.93 5.30 7.22
N ALA A 118 4.49 4.56 6.25
CA ALA A 118 5.16 5.15 5.09
C ALA A 118 4.23 6.04 4.24
N LEU A 119 2.97 5.66 4.06
CA LEU A 119 2.03 6.45 3.27
C LEU A 119 1.52 7.69 4.03
N THR A 120 1.24 7.57 5.32
CA THR A 120 0.81 8.71 6.14
C THR A 120 1.92 9.73 6.35
N ASN A 121 3.19 9.33 6.19
CA ASN A 121 4.32 10.25 6.26
C ASN A 121 4.23 11.41 5.26
N TYR A 122 3.60 11.24 4.11
CA TYR A 122 3.40 12.33 3.14
C TYR A 122 2.60 13.49 3.74
N LEU A 123 1.57 13.20 4.53
CA LEU A 123 0.79 14.21 5.25
C LEU A 123 1.53 14.75 6.47
N THR A 124 2.21 13.88 7.21
CA THR A 124 3.00 14.27 8.39
C THR A 124 4.10 15.27 8.02
N ALA A 125 4.79 15.04 6.89
CA ALA A 125 5.88 15.89 6.43
C ALA A 125 5.44 17.34 6.10
N ILE A 126 4.18 17.55 5.77
CA ILE A 126 3.61 18.88 5.48
C ILE A 126 2.81 19.46 6.66
N GLY A 127 2.89 18.82 7.84
CA GLY A 127 2.33 19.33 9.08
C GLY A 127 0.88 18.96 9.39
N PHE A 128 0.27 18.03 8.63
CA PHE A 128 -1.07 17.52 8.96
C PHE A 128 -1.15 17.03 10.42
N PRO A 129 -2.26 17.29 11.14
CA PRO A 129 -3.48 18.00 10.74
C PRO A 129 -3.44 19.51 11.01
N ASN A 130 -2.29 20.05 11.37
CA ASN A 130 -2.13 21.45 11.75
C ASN A 130 -1.50 22.28 10.63
N GLY A 131 -1.64 23.62 10.72
CA GLY A 131 -1.04 24.52 9.76
C GLY A 131 -1.75 24.54 8.39
N ASP A 132 -1.03 25.02 7.36
CA ASP A 132 -1.53 25.20 5.98
C ASP A 132 -1.13 24.00 5.09
N TRP A 133 -1.37 22.77 5.60
CA TRP A 133 -1.06 21.54 4.86
C TRP A 133 -1.89 21.42 3.56
N GLU A 134 -3.11 21.93 3.54
CA GLU A 134 -4.04 21.82 2.40
C GLU A 134 -3.50 22.51 1.17
N SER A 135 -2.86 23.68 1.31
CA SER A 135 -2.28 24.41 0.19
C SER A 135 -1.15 23.62 -0.48
N THR A 136 -0.33 22.93 0.31
CA THR A 136 0.74 22.07 -0.19
C THR A 136 0.19 20.78 -0.78
N TRP A 137 -0.76 20.13 -0.08
CA TRP A 137 -1.35 18.87 -0.50
C TRP A 137 -2.12 18.96 -1.80
N GLY A 138 -2.82 20.06 -2.04
CA GLY A 138 -3.61 20.29 -3.26
C GLY A 138 -2.79 20.24 -4.56
N GLY A 139 -1.46 20.40 -4.49
CA GLY A 139 -0.52 20.24 -5.60
C GLY A 139 0.28 18.94 -5.60
N ALA A 140 0.08 18.06 -4.61
CA ALA A 140 0.93 16.89 -4.37
C ALA A 140 1.00 15.95 -5.58
N THR A 141 2.22 15.60 -5.98
CA THR A 141 2.50 14.65 -7.04
C THR A 141 3.41 13.54 -6.48
N HIS A 142 2.95 12.30 -6.55
CA HIS A 142 3.74 11.13 -6.20
C HIS A 142 4.45 10.60 -7.45
N VAL A 143 5.78 10.59 -7.43
CA VAL A 143 6.61 9.94 -8.46
C VAL A 143 7.22 8.69 -7.85
N VAL A 144 6.80 7.52 -8.30
CA VAL A 144 7.11 6.24 -7.64
C VAL A 144 7.56 5.17 -8.63
N GLY A 145 8.33 4.21 -8.16
CA GLY A 145 8.64 3.00 -8.93
C GLY A 145 7.40 2.11 -9.12
N LYS A 146 7.34 1.39 -10.23
CA LYS A 146 6.20 0.50 -10.53
C LYS A 146 5.99 -0.60 -9.49
N ASP A 147 7.01 -0.98 -8.75
CA ASP A 147 7.00 -1.99 -7.70
C ASP A 147 6.18 -1.59 -6.48
N ILE A 148 5.98 -0.29 -6.26
CA ILE A 148 5.15 0.26 -5.19
C ILE A 148 3.87 0.93 -5.72
N LEU A 149 3.47 0.62 -6.96
CA LEU A 149 2.30 1.20 -7.60
C LEU A 149 1.01 0.92 -6.83
N ARG A 150 0.78 -0.32 -6.40
CA ARG A 150 -0.44 -0.70 -5.67
C ARG A 150 -0.61 0.08 -4.37
N PHE A 151 0.47 0.31 -3.64
CA PHE A 151 0.43 1.09 -2.39
C PHE A 151 -0.01 2.53 -2.64
N HIS A 152 0.46 3.16 -3.71
CA HIS A 152 0.18 4.56 -4.01
C HIS A 152 -1.08 4.78 -4.85
N ALA A 153 -1.52 3.78 -5.63
CA ALA A 153 -2.68 3.91 -6.50
C ALA A 153 -3.91 3.13 -6.02
N ILE A 154 -3.80 2.30 -4.97
CA ILE A 154 -4.95 1.58 -4.41
C ILE A 154 -5.08 1.89 -2.92
N TYR A 155 -4.09 1.51 -2.11
CA TYR A 155 -4.22 1.61 -0.65
C TYR A 155 -4.27 3.06 -0.19
N TRP A 156 -3.35 3.89 -0.66
CA TRP A 156 -3.25 5.28 -0.24
C TRP A 156 -4.48 6.13 -0.61
N PRO A 157 -4.97 6.15 -1.86
CA PRO A 157 -6.19 6.88 -2.20
C PRO A 157 -7.43 6.36 -1.46
N ALA A 158 -7.55 5.04 -1.25
CA ALA A 158 -8.64 4.47 -0.46
C ALA A 158 -8.62 4.96 0.99
N MET A 159 -7.44 4.96 1.65
CA MET A 159 -7.29 5.46 3.00
C MET A 159 -7.60 6.96 3.11
N LEU A 160 -7.16 7.76 2.15
CA LEU A 160 -7.45 9.19 2.10
C LEU A 160 -8.94 9.45 1.98
N MET A 161 -9.61 8.82 1.02
CA MET A 161 -11.06 8.95 0.83
C MET A 161 -11.82 8.47 2.07
N ALA A 162 -11.40 7.38 2.68
CA ALA A 162 -11.99 6.85 3.92
C ALA A 162 -11.82 7.79 5.11
N ALA A 163 -10.75 8.58 5.13
CA ALA A 163 -10.50 9.62 6.12
C ALA A 163 -11.18 10.97 5.78
N GLY A 164 -11.90 11.07 4.65
CA GLY A 164 -12.47 12.32 4.16
C GLY A 164 -11.44 13.33 3.68
N LEU A 165 -10.23 12.85 3.32
CA LEU A 165 -9.13 13.68 2.83
C LEU A 165 -9.04 13.64 1.30
N PRO A 166 -8.58 14.73 0.66
CA PRO A 166 -8.40 14.76 -0.78
C PRO A 166 -7.25 13.81 -1.20
N VAL A 167 -7.43 13.18 -2.35
CA VAL A 167 -6.37 12.37 -2.99
C VAL A 167 -5.28 13.27 -3.60
N PRO A 168 -4.05 12.77 -3.84
CA PRO A 168 -3.00 13.55 -4.48
C PRO A 168 -3.41 13.95 -5.89
N LYS A 169 -2.92 15.11 -6.35
CA LYS A 169 -3.21 15.64 -7.69
C LYS A 169 -2.71 14.72 -8.81
N LYS A 170 -1.58 14.05 -8.60
CA LYS A 170 -1.00 13.14 -9.59
C LYS A 170 -0.23 12.00 -8.92
N ILE A 171 -0.33 10.81 -9.51
CA ILE A 171 0.49 9.65 -9.20
C ILE A 171 1.13 9.21 -10.51
N TYR A 172 2.45 9.21 -10.58
CA TYR A 172 3.20 8.82 -11.77
C TYR A 172 4.15 7.68 -11.44
N ALA A 173 3.91 6.51 -12.04
CA ALA A 173 4.74 5.33 -11.80
C ALA A 173 5.71 5.09 -12.96
N HIS A 174 7.01 5.16 -12.67
CA HIS A 174 8.07 4.89 -13.63
C HIS A 174 8.51 3.41 -13.60
N GLY A 175 9.19 2.98 -14.67
CA GLY A 175 9.85 1.68 -14.74
C GLY A 175 11.07 1.59 -13.82
N TRP A 176 11.67 0.42 -13.75
CA TRP A 176 12.93 0.27 -13.02
C TRP A 176 14.07 1.03 -13.71
N TRP A 177 14.91 1.61 -12.90
CA TRP A 177 16.20 2.08 -13.36
C TRP A 177 17.10 0.89 -13.62
N THR A 178 17.71 0.88 -14.79
CA THR A 178 18.58 -0.23 -15.21
C THR A 178 19.98 0.27 -15.57
N LYS A 179 20.98 -0.56 -15.29
CA LYS A 179 22.35 -0.42 -15.75
C LYS A 179 22.75 -1.72 -16.46
N ASP A 180 23.21 -1.62 -17.69
CA ASP A 180 23.60 -2.77 -18.52
C ASP A 180 22.49 -3.83 -18.66
N GLY A 181 21.22 -3.37 -18.76
CA GLY A 181 20.06 -4.24 -18.88
C GLY A 181 19.56 -4.88 -17.56
N GLN A 182 20.25 -4.66 -16.44
CA GLN A 182 19.88 -5.19 -15.13
C GLN A 182 19.29 -4.09 -14.23
N LYS A 183 18.28 -4.45 -13.42
CA LYS A 183 17.70 -3.55 -12.41
C LYS A 183 18.81 -3.06 -11.47
N ILE A 184 18.87 -1.74 -11.23
CA ILE A 184 19.76 -1.18 -10.22
C ILE A 184 19.30 -1.62 -8.84
N SER A 185 20.20 -2.24 -8.06
CA SER A 185 19.91 -2.78 -6.75
C SER A 185 21.13 -2.70 -5.84
N LYS A 186 20.91 -2.32 -4.57
CA LYS A 186 21.96 -2.34 -3.56
C LYS A 186 22.55 -3.74 -3.36
N SER A 187 21.71 -4.78 -3.42
CA SER A 187 22.14 -6.18 -3.30
C SER A 187 23.00 -6.67 -4.45
N LEU A 188 22.86 -6.08 -5.65
CA LEU A 188 23.69 -6.38 -6.81
C LEU A 188 24.94 -5.49 -6.90
N GLY A 189 25.04 -4.46 -6.05
CA GLY A 189 26.18 -3.53 -6.07
C GLY A 189 26.32 -2.70 -7.35
N ASN A 190 25.29 -2.67 -8.21
CA ASN A 190 25.33 -1.98 -9.50
C ASN A 190 24.71 -0.57 -9.43
N VAL A 191 24.71 0.02 -8.25
CA VAL A 191 24.22 1.40 -8.04
C VAL A 191 25.12 2.43 -8.73
N VAL A 192 24.51 3.54 -9.14
CA VAL A 192 25.24 4.72 -9.60
C VAL A 192 25.68 5.49 -8.35
N ILE A 193 26.99 5.71 -8.22
CA ILE A 193 27.61 6.48 -7.14
C ILE A 193 27.76 7.92 -7.61
#